data_78c573b914d7c3fb21205ccfd9c95f7c
#
_entry.id   78c573b914d7c3fb21205ccfd9c95f7c
#
_cell.length_a   1.000
_cell.length_b   1.000
_cell.length_c   1.000
_cell.angle_alpha   90.00
_cell.angle_beta   90.00
_cell.angle_gamma   90.00
#
_symmetry.space_group_name_H-M   'P 1'
#
loop_
_entity.id
_entity.type
_entity.pdbx_description
1 polymer ?
#
loop_
_entity_poly.entity_id
_entity_poly.type
_entity_poly.pdbx_seq_one_letter_code
_entity_poly.pdbx_strand_id
1 'polypeptide(L)'
;MHSQQISRRGFLNAAGFLTAGVVGSVYADEGLPKVNRPRANDGDERIEPAWDDKLQITVGPGKADLVGASDRVIQAAVDYVKRLGGGTVRILPGKYTLRNSIYLPSNLRLLGSGPETVITKNATETIAIADDSDWYDQEITLAEIGNLKVGDGVTLQTKNPHNGSTDVIKRSLIAKSGKRFKLSDGLRKNLWLSGKPTCSSIFPLFTSERTSDVTIENLTLDGNGKNNANLNGNYGGCIFLQDCNRYTIRNVETRNYNGDGISFQICHDVLVENCHSYDNSNLGVHPGSGSQRPLIRNCVLERNDQGLFWCWGVKFGLAEGNRMIDNRSYGTSIGHNDTDNVMRNNEVTGSGKVGILFRDDNRGRDFWANRNLVENNRIINTGGADGIAIDIQGQTTDVRLAGNEIHETRQPMNRIGIRIGD
;
A
#
# COMPACT_ATOMS: atom_id res chain seq x y z
N MET A 1 5.70 37.91 22.53
CA MET A 1 4.73 36.93 23.04
C MET A 1 5.45 35.59 23.06
N HIS A 2 5.74 35.08 24.25
CA HIS A 2 6.53 33.86 24.41
C HIS A 2 5.63 32.65 24.18
N SER A 3 5.91 31.86 23.15
CA SER A 3 5.38 30.50 23.02
C SER A 3 6.08 29.63 24.05
N GLN A 4 5.37 29.14 25.05
CA GLN A 4 5.89 28.11 25.94
C GLN A 4 6.01 26.80 25.15
N GLN A 5 7.23 26.42 24.83
CA GLN A 5 7.54 25.05 24.45
C GLN A 5 7.29 24.17 25.68
N ILE A 6 6.32 23.28 25.59
CA ILE A 6 6.11 22.23 26.60
C ILE A 6 7.23 21.21 26.40
N SER A 7 8.14 21.14 27.37
CA SER A 7 9.21 20.15 27.39
C SER A 7 8.63 18.73 27.62
N ARG A 8 9.35 17.69 27.15
CA ARG A 8 9.01 16.27 27.41
C ARG A 8 8.62 15.98 28.86
N ARG A 9 9.22 16.68 29.83
CA ARG A 9 8.89 16.56 31.27
C ARG A 9 7.53 17.13 31.64
N GLY A 10 7.06 18.15 30.97
CA GLY A 10 5.75 18.74 31.22
C GLY A 10 4.59 17.83 30.82
N PHE A 11 4.78 17.02 29.76
CA PHE A 11 3.79 16.09 29.30
C PHE A 11 3.56 14.92 30.29
N LEU A 12 4.62 14.38 30.86
CA LEU A 12 4.52 13.29 31.84
C LEU A 12 3.81 13.70 33.15
N ASN A 13 3.91 14.98 33.54
CA ASN A 13 3.23 15.47 34.76
C ASN A 13 1.73 15.72 34.54
N ALA A 14 1.26 15.87 33.30
CA ALA A 14 -0.18 16.01 33.00
C ALA A 14 -0.91 14.67 32.89
N ALA A 15 -0.19 13.57 32.66
CA ALA A 15 -0.78 12.22 32.55
C ALA A 15 -1.00 11.51 33.90
N GLY A 16 -0.50 12.08 35.00
CA GLY A 16 -0.45 11.42 36.32
C GLY A 16 -1.65 11.65 37.26
N PHE A 17 -2.62 12.47 36.94
CA PHE A 17 -3.77 12.75 37.80
C PHE A 17 -5.08 12.86 37.02
N LEU A 18 -5.75 11.77 36.82
CA LEU A 18 -7.18 11.76 36.55
C LEU A 18 -7.81 10.43 36.99
N THR A 19 -8.04 10.33 38.29
CA THR A 19 -9.11 9.49 38.82
C THR A 19 -10.38 10.33 38.87
N ALA A 20 -11.43 9.81 38.23
CA ALA A 20 -12.84 10.12 38.39
C ALA A 20 -13.25 11.62 38.42
N GLY A 21 -13.74 12.08 37.29
CA GLY A 21 -14.48 13.34 37.21
C GLY A 21 -14.90 13.58 35.75
N VAL A 22 -16.15 13.29 35.44
CA VAL A 22 -16.76 13.73 34.17
C VAL A 22 -16.78 15.26 34.19
N VAL A 23 -15.79 15.88 33.59
CA VAL A 23 -15.85 17.27 33.16
C VAL A 23 -15.62 17.27 31.67
N GLY A 24 -16.70 17.41 30.91
CA GLY A 24 -16.62 17.68 29.47
C GLY A 24 -15.94 19.00 29.24
N SER A 25 -14.60 18.99 29.10
CA SER A 25 -13.89 20.12 28.54
C SER A 25 -14.04 20.02 27.03
N VAL A 26 -14.93 20.83 26.48
CA VAL A 26 -14.90 21.19 25.07
C VAL A 26 -13.59 21.98 24.87
N TYR A 27 -12.48 21.30 24.66
CA TYR A 27 -11.33 21.93 24.08
C TYR A 27 -11.68 22.16 22.63
N ALA A 28 -11.75 23.42 22.26
CA ALA A 28 -11.82 23.82 20.87
C ALA A 28 -10.67 23.11 20.13
N ASP A 29 -11.02 22.38 19.11
CA ASP A 29 -10.14 21.55 18.27
C ASP A 29 -9.32 22.45 17.34
N GLU A 30 -8.73 23.54 17.92
CA GLU A 30 -7.91 24.49 17.22
C GLU A 30 -6.51 23.89 17.01
N GLY A 31 -6.26 23.38 15.82
CA GLY A 31 -4.95 22.94 15.35
C GLY A 31 -4.76 21.46 15.09
N LEU A 32 -5.75 20.61 15.34
CA LEU A 32 -5.69 19.20 14.92
C LEU A 32 -6.33 19.00 13.54
N PRO A 33 -5.84 18.03 12.76
CA PRO A 33 -6.40 17.79 11.44
C PRO A 33 -7.85 17.30 11.53
N LYS A 34 -8.76 18.00 10.87
CA LYS A 34 -10.17 17.59 10.74
C LYS A 34 -10.32 16.61 9.58
N VAL A 35 -9.93 15.37 9.79
CA VAL A 35 -9.93 14.34 8.75
C VAL A 35 -11.26 13.56 8.78
N ASN A 36 -12.38 14.22 8.51
CA ASN A 36 -13.68 13.56 8.42
C ASN A 36 -13.99 13.06 7.00
N ARG A 37 -13.62 13.84 6.00
CA ARG A 37 -13.69 13.51 4.58
C ARG A 37 -12.39 13.94 3.93
N PRO A 38 -11.34 13.10 3.93
CA PRO A 38 -10.01 13.49 3.47
C PRO A 38 -9.94 13.73 1.95
N ARG A 39 -10.89 13.24 1.17
CA ARG A 39 -10.91 13.43 -0.28
C ARG A 39 -11.15 14.89 -0.64
N ALA A 40 -10.25 15.45 -1.45
CA ALA A 40 -10.53 16.67 -2.15
C ALA A 40 -11.59 16.40 -3.23
N ASN A 41 -12.53 17.31 -3.40
CA ASN A 41 -13.44 17.30 -4.53
C ASN A 41 -13.32 18.62 -5.29
N ASP A 42 -13.74 18.64 -6.51
CA ASP A 42 -13.72 19.79 -7.41
C ASP A 42 -15.05 20.59 -7.37
N GLY A 43 -15.76 20.47 -6.27
CA GLY A 43 -17.08 21.09 -6.08
C GLY A 43 -18.24 20.13 -6.31
N ASP A 44 -17.96 18.91 -6.77
CA ASP A 44 -18.94 17.82 -6.82
C ASP A 44 -18.79 16.95 -5.57
N GLU A 45 -19.83 16.82 -4.77
CA GLU A 45 -19.82 16.00 -3.55
C GLU A 45 -19.71 14.50 -3.83
N ARG A 46 -19.78 14.07 -5.07
CA ARG A 46 -19.65 12.66 -5.45
C ARG A 46 -18.24 12.15 -5.18
N ILE A 47 -18.21 11.02 -4.52
CA ILE A 47 -16.94 10.32 -4.21
C ILE A 47 -16.48 9.49 -5.41
N GLU A 48 -17.41 9.05 -6.23
CA GLU A 48 -17.18 8.19 -7.38
C GLU A 48 -18.02 8.64 -8.58
N PRO A 49 -17.60 8.32 -9.81
CA PRO A 49 -18.44 8.48 -11.00
C PRO A 49 -19.77 7.73 -10.87
N ALA A 50 -20.81 8.19 -11.59
CA ALA A 50 -22.07 7.48 -11.73
C ALA A 50 -21.87 6.24 -12.63
N TRP A 51 -21.47 5.13 -12.03
CA TRP A 51 -21.12 3.92 -12.78
C TRP A 51 -22.28 3.32 -13.55
N ASP A 52 -23.50 3.45 -13.06
CA ASP A 52 -24.70 2.89 -13.69
C ASP A 52 -25.08 3.60 -15.01
N ASP A 53 -24.60 4.83 -15.19
CA ASP A 53 -24.79 5.62 -16.42
C ASP A 53 -23.75 5.26 -17.52
N LYS A 54 -22.79 4.37 -17.21
CA LYS A 54 -21.69 4.03 -18.10
C LYS A 54 -21.81 2.59 -18.62
N LEU A 55 -21.09 2.31 -19.70
CA LEU A 55 -21.00 0.96 -20.25
C LEU A 55 -20.54 -0.05 -19.19
N GLN A 56 -21.19 -1.20 -19.19
CA GLN A 56 -20.70 -2.39 -18.49
C GLN A 56 -20.39 -3.50 -19.50
N ILE A 57 -19.23 -4.16 -19.32
CA ILE A 57 -18.81 -5.35 -20.08
C ILE A 57 -18.40 -6.46 -19.11
N THR A 58 -18.73 -7.69 -19.45
CA THR A 58 -18.43 -8.86 -18.62
C THR A 58 -17.22 -9.64 -19.15
N VAL A 59 -16.39 -10.13 -18.22
CA VAL A 59 -15.26 -11.04 -18.49
C VAL A 59 -15.44 -12.29 -17.67
N GLY A 60 -15.27 -13.47 -18.27
CA GLY A 60 -15.43 -14.73 -17.53
C GLY A 60 -14.85 -15.94 -18.25
N PRO A 61 -14.58 -17.04 -17.53
CA PRO A 61 -14.10 -18.29 -18.12
C PRO A 61 -15.17 -19.03 -18.92
N GLY A 62 -16.43 -18.65 -18.76
CA GLY A 62 -17.59 -19.25 -19.42
C GLY A 62 -18.40 -18.24 -20.22
N LYS A 63 -19.70 -18.17 -19.98
CA LYS A 63 -20.59 -17.24 -20.69
C LYS A 63 -20.36 -15.80 -20.21
N ALA A 64 -19.74 -14.97 -21.04
CA ALA A 64 -19.45 -13.56 -20.83
C ALA A 64 -19.33 -12.86 -22.17
N ASP A 65 -19.28 -11.52 -22.18
CA ASP A 65 -19.02 -10.74 -23.41
C ASP A 65 -17.62 -11.05 -23.94
N LEU A 66 -16.62 -11.15 -23.06
CA LEU A 66 -15.27 -11.60 -23.38
C LEU A 66 -14.93 -12.86 -22.58
N VAL A 67 -14.71 -13.96 -23.28
CA VAL A 67 -14.47 -15.28 -22.69
C VAL A 67 -12.98 -15.55 -22.51
N GLY A 68 -12.57 -15.87 -21.30
CA GLY A 68 -11.19 -16.24 -20.96
C GLY A 68 -10.88 -16.04 -19.49
N ALA A 69 -9.68 -16.48 -19.08
CA ALA A 69 -9.24 -16.46 -17.66
C ALA A 69 -7.77 -16.02 -17.54
N SER A 70 -7.37 -14.99 -18.28
CA SER A 70 -6.00 -14.44 -18.27
C SER A 70 -6.00 -12.91 -18.26
N ASP A 71 -4.81 -12.33 -18.06
CA ASP A 71 -4.58 -10.88 -18.21
C ASP A 71 -5.09 -10.32 -19.54
N ARG A 72 -4.93 -11.07 -20.63
CA ARG A 72 -5.30 -10.59 -21.97
C ARG A 72 -6.77 -10.24 -22.09
N VAL A 73 -7.64 -11.09 -21.57
CA VAL A 73 -9.08 -10.88 -21.70
C VAL A 73 -9.57 -9.76 -20.78
N ILE A 74 -9.02 -9.67 -19.57
CA ILE A 74 -9.34 -8.59 -18.64
C ILE A 74 -8.82 -7.25 -19.20
N GLN A 75 -7.57 -7.21 -19.69
CA GLN A 75 -7.01 -5.99 -20.27
C GLN A 75 -7.75 -5.56 -21.53
N ALA A 76 -8.16 -6.49 -22.39
CA ALA A 76 -8.94 -6.16 -23.57
C ALA A 76 -10.29 -5.49 -23.20
N ALA A 77 -10.97 -5.98 -22.16
CA ALA A 77 -12.18 -5.34 -21.64
C ALA A 77 -11.91 -3.94 -21.10
N VAL A 78 -10.83 -3.79 -20.31
CA VAL A 78 -10.40 -2.51 -19.74
C VAL A 78 -10.08 -1.49 -20.86
N ASP A 79 -9.34 -1.90 -21.88
CA ASP A 79 -8.97 -1.02 -22.99
C ASP A 79 -10.19 -0.62 -23.83
N TYR A 80 -11.15 -1.53 -24.00
CA TYR A 80 -12.41 -1.23 -24.68
C TYR A 80 -13.24 -0.18 -23.92
N VAL A 81 -13.44 -0.38 -22.62
CA VAL A 81 -14.15 0.56 -21.74
C VAL A 81 -13.44 1.92 -21.69
N LYS A 82 -12.11 1.93 -21.60
CA LYS A 82 -11.28 3.16 -21.65
C LYS A 82 -11.58 3.98 -22.91
N ARG A 83 -11.68 3.31 -24.08
CA ARG A 83 -11.92 3.97 -25.36
C ARG A 83 -13.27 4.68 -25.41
N LEU A 84 -14.23 4.25 -24.61
CA LEU A 84 -15.57 4.85 -24.49
C LEU A 84 -15.68 5.88 -23.36
N GLY A 85 -14.54 6.34 -22.82
CA GLY A 85 -14.51 7.35 -21.74
C GLY A 85 -14.72 6.79 -20.34
N GLY A 86 -14.64 5.47 -20.17
CA GLY A 86 -14.76 4.80 -18.88
C GLY A 86 -16.04 3.94 -18.75
N GLY A 87 -16.12 3.19 -17.65
CA GLY A 87 -17.25 2.32 -17.36
C GLY A 87 -16.86 1.15 -16.45
N THR A 88 -17.68 0.11 -16.43
CA THR A 88 -17.52 -1.06 -15.58
C THR A 88 -17.03 -2.29 -16.37
N VAL A 89 -15.93 -2.88 -15.90
CA VAL A 89 -15.53 -4.24 -16.28
C VAL A 89 -15.94 -5.17 -15.15
N ARG A 90 -16.96 -5.98 -15.38
CA ARG A 90 -17.42 -6.97 -14.43
C ARG A 90 -16.71 -8.30 -14.66
N ILE A 91 -15.93 -8.72 -13.68
CA ILE A 91 -15.19 -9.98 -13.70
C ILE A 91 -16.03 -11.05 -13.00
N LEU A 92 -16.50 -12.03 -13.78
CA LEU A 92 -17.35 -13.09 -13.29
C LEU A 92 -16.57 -14.09 -12.39
N PRO A 93 -17.26 -14.95 -11.62
CA PRO A 93 -16.61 -15.96 -10.82
C PRO A 93 -15.63 -16.82 -11.63
N GLY A 94 -14.47 -17.10 -11.06
CA GLY A 94 -13.43 -17.90 -11.71
C GLY A 94 -12.03 -17.55 -11.22
N LYS A 95 -11.07 -18.38 -11.62
CA LYS A 95 -9.64 -18.16 -11.33
C LYS A 95 -8.95 -17.63 -12.60
N TYR A 96 -8.38 -16.45 -12.50
CA TYR A 96 -7.69 -15.76 -13.60
C TYR A 96 -6.20 -15.73 -13.32
N THR A 97 -5.38 -16.27 -14.22
CA THR A 97 -3.93 -16.32 -14.04
C THR A 97 -3.26 -15.31 -14.96
N LEU A 98 -2.57 -14.37 -14.34
CA LEU A 98 -1.90 -13.26 -15.03
C LEU A 98 -0.45 -13.62 -15.37
N ARG A 99 -0.01 -13.17 -16.54
CA ARG A 99 1.40 -13.08 -16.98
C ARG A 99 1.89 -11.64 -17.08
N ASN A 100 0.99 -10.68 -16.94
CA ASN A 100 1.28 -9.24 -16.87
C ASN A 100 0.29 -8.55 -15.94
N SER A 101 0.64 -7.37 -15.47
CA SER A 101 -0.28 -6.51 -14.72
C SER A 101 -1.52 -6.17 -15.55
N ILE A 102 -2.64 -5.95 -14.87
CA ILE A 102 -3.77 -5.22 -15.43
C ILE A 102 -3.51 -3.73 -15.19
N TYR A 103 -3.37 -2.97 -16.26
CA TYR A 103 -3.14 -1.52 -16.27
C TYR A 103 -4.48 -0.79 -16.25
N LEU A 104 -4.72 -0.02 -15.18
CA LEU A 104 -6.01 0.63 -14.93
C LEU A 104 -6.00 2.07 -15.46
N PRO A 105 -6.83 2.40 -16.44
CA PRO A 105 -7.02 3.79 -16.90
C PRO A 105 -7.95 4.56 -15.97
N SER A 106 -8.02 5.88 -16.14
CA SER A 106 -9.01 6.71 -15.46
C SER A 106 -10.46 6.33 -15.82
N ASN A 107 -11.39 6.64 -14.93
CA ASN A 107 -12.82 6.40 -15.07
C ASN A 107 -13.18 4.92 -15.26
N LEU A 108 -12.53 4.04 -14.49
CA LEU A 108 -12.75 2.59 -14.55
C LEU A 108 -13.32 2.06 -13.23
N ARG A 109 -14.32 1.19 -13.32
CA ARG A 109 -14.75 0.31 -12.25
C ARG A 109 -14.39 -1.13 -12.59
N LEU A 110 -13.53 -1.77 -11.78
CA LEU A 110 -13.34 -3.22 -11.78
C LEU A 110 -14.24 -3.84 -10.71
N LEU A 111 -15.25 -4.56 -11.14
CA LEU A 111 -16.23 -5.19 -10.27
C LEU A 111 -16.12 -6.70 -10.35
N GLY A 112 -15.61 -7.34 -9.30
CA GLY A 112 -15.68 -8.79 -9.15
C GLY A 112 -17.06 -9.27 -8.68
N SER A 113 -17.18 -10.56 -8.47
CA SER A 113 -18.39 -11.23 -8.00
C SER A 113 -18.23 -11.76 -6.55
N GLY A 114 -17.35 -11.15 -5.77
CA GLY A 114 -17.00 -11.58 -4.42
C GLY A 114 -15.78 -12.51 -4.39
N PRO A 115 -15.61 -13.31 -3.34
CA PRO A 115 -14.41 -14.12 -3.11
C PRO A 115 -14.20 -15.23 -4.17
N GLU A 116 -15.21 -15.53 -4.96
CA GLU A 116 -15.12 -16.49 -6.07
C GLU A 116 -14.42 -15.91 -7.32
N THR A 117 -14.25 -14.59 -7.39
CA THR A 117 -13.42 -13.94 -8.42
C THR A 117 -11.99 -13.85 -7.92
N VAL A 118 -11.14 -14.79 -8.32
CA VAL A 118 -9.75 -14.89 -7.86
C VAL A 118 -8.79 -14.52 -9.00
N ILE A 119 -8.05 -13.43 -8.82
CA ILE A 119 -6.98 -13.01 -9.72
C ILE A 119 -5.65 -13.45 -9.10
N THR A 120 -4.87 -14.24 -9.85
CA THR A 120 -3.55 -14.70 -9.40
C THR A 120 -2.50 -14.53 -10.51
N LYS A 121 -1.26 -14.85 -10.23
CA LYS A 121 -0.17 -14.76 -11.21
C LYS A 121 0.62 -16.07 -11.29
N ASN A 122 1.31 -16.27 -12.40
CA ASN A 122 2.26 -17.37 -12.58
C ASN A 122 3.48 -17.22 -11.63
N ALA A 123 4.26 -18.28 -11.51
CA ALA A 123 5.52 -18.25 -10.79
C ALA A 123 6.54 -17.28 -11.44
N THR A 124 7.36 -16.63 -10.61
CA THR A 124 8.47 -15.81 -11.09
C THR A 124 9.57 -16.67 -11.69
N GLU A 125 10.06 -16.27 -12.85
CA GLU A 125 11.32 -16.72 -13.41
C GLU A 125 12.26 -15.51 -13.47
N THR A 126 13.52 -15.69 -13.07
CA THR A 126 14.53 -14.65 -13.08
C THR A 126 15.69 -15.08 -13.97
N ILE A 127 16.01 -14.27 -14.96
CA ILE A 127 17.04 -14.53 -15.97
C ILE A 127 18.04 -13.37 -15.96
N ALA A 128 19.33 -13.68 -16.08
CA ALA A 128 20.36 -12.67 -16.21
C ALA A 128 20.25 -11.93 -17.55
N ILE A 129 20.54 -10.64 -17.55
CA ILE A 129 20.71 -9.83 -18.75
C ILE A 129 22.15 -10.03 -19.23
N ALA A 130 22.37 -10.26 -20.52
CA ALA A 130 23.63 -10.69 -21.12
C ALA A 130 24.43 -9.56 -21.75
N ASP A 131 23.80 -8.43 -22.08
CA ASP A 131 24.43 -7.27 -22.70
C ASP A 131 24.16 -6.02 -21.89
N ASP A 132 25.10 -5.06 -21.91
CA ASP A 132 24.88 -3.72 -21.38
C ASP A 132 23.74 -3.03 -22.12
N SER A 133 22.91 -2.28 -21.40
CA SER A 133 21.86 -1.44 -21.97
C SER A 133 21.84 -0.09 -21.27
N ASP A 134 21.77 0.97 -22.06
CA ASP A 134 21.76 2.33 -21.55
C ASP A 134 20.34 2.87 -21.31
N TRP A 135 20.23 3.95 -20.56
CA TRP A 135 18.97 4.54 -20.09
C TRP A 135 17.99 4.90 -21.22
N TYR A 136 18.45 5.11 -22.43
CA TYR A 136 17.64 5.42 -23.61
C TYR A 136 17.22 4.18 -24.40
N ASP A 137 17.83 3.01 -24.15
CA ASP A 137 17.49 1.78 -24.85
C ASP A 137 16.04 1.33 -24.53
N GLN A 138 15.42 0.69 -25.50
CA GLN A 138 14.09 0.11 -25.38
C GLN A 138 14.12 -1.40 -25.59
N GLU A 139 15.25 -2.01 -25.33
CA GLU A 139 15.44 -3.45 -25.50
C GLU A 139 16.48 -4.00 -24.51
N ILE A 140 16.42 -5.31 -24.29
CA ILE A 140 17.37 -6.08 -23.49
C ILE A 140 17.69 -7.38 -24.19
N THR A 141 18.92 -7.89 -23.97
CA THR A 141 19.33 -9.25 -24.39
C THR A 141 19.46 -10.13 -23.14
N LEU A 142 18.77 -11.27 -23.14
CA LEU A 142 18.80 -12.21 -22.03
C LEU A 142 19.88 -13.28 -22.23
N ALA A 143 20.47 -13.80 -21.14
CA ALA A 143 21.39 -14.91 -21.17
C ALA A 143 20.74 -16.19 -21.74
N GLU A 144 19.46 -16.37 -21.42
CA GLU A 144 18.59 -17.43 -21.94
C GLU A 144 17.16 -16.92 -22.08
N ILE A 145 16.28 -17.68 -22.70
CA ILE A 145 14.89 -17.24 -22.94
C ILE A 145 13.98 -17.68 -21.79
N GLY A 146 14.23 -18.88 -21.23
CA GLY A 146 13.34 -19.49 -20.26
C GLY A 146 11.90 -19.62 -20.78
N ASN A 147 10.94 -19.35 -19.90
CA ASN A 147 9.50 -19.33 -20.23
C ASN A 147 8.95 -17.95 -20.56
N LEU A 148 9.81 -16.92 -20.71
CA LEU A 148 9.40 -15.56 -21.02
C LEU A 148 8.84 -15.45 -22.44
N LYS A 149 7.75 -14.70 -22.57
CA LYS A 149 6.99 -14.52 -23.83
C LYS A 149 6.69 -13.05 -24.07
N VAL A 150 6.43 -12.72 -25.32
CA VAL A 150 5.84 -11.44 -25.67
C VAL A 150 4.46 -11.32 -25.00
N GLY A 151 4.26 -10.21 -24.33
CA GLY A 151 3.10 -9.92 -23.47
C GLY A 151 3.37 -10.06 -21.98
N ASP A 152 4.47 -10.67 -21.56
CA ASP A 152 4.80 -10.82 -20.13
C ASP A 152 5.20 -9.47 -19.50
N GLY A 153 4.72 -9.25 -18.28
CA GLY A 153 5.19 -8.20 -17.40
C GLY A 153 6.50 -8.62 -16.72
N VAL A 154 7.47 -7.72 -16.71
CA VAL A 154 8.77 -7.97 -16.11
C VAL A 154 9.23 -6.81 -15.24
N THR A 155 10.02 -7.13 -14.24
CA THR A 155 10.80 -6.18 -13.45
C THR A 155 12.28 -6.44 -13.75
N LEU A 156 12.96 -5.39 -14.19
CA LEU A 156 14.40 -5.37 -14.41
C LEU A 156 15.06 -4.76 -13.17
N GLN A 157 16.09 -5.39 -12.67
CA GLN A 157 16.81 -4.94 -11.48
C GLN A 157 18.31 -4.97 -11.72
N THR A 158 19.02 -3.96 -11.23
CA THR A 158 20.47 -3.88 -11.25
C THR A 158 20.99 -3.15 -10.03
N LYS A 159 22.23 -3.41 -9.64
CA LYS A 159 22.95 -2.56 -8.71
C LYS A 159 23.56 -1.39 -9.47
N ASN A 160 23.24 -0.17 -9.04
CA ASN A 160 23.86 1.02 -9.57
C ASN A 160 25.33 1.07 -9.13
N PRO A 161 26.30 1.00 -10.04
CA PRO A 161 27.72 0.92 -9.66
C PRO A 161 28.25 2.20 -9.02
N HIS A 162 27.57 3.35 -9.18
CA HIS A 162 28.02 4.63 -8.64
C HIS A 162 27.62 4.85 -7.19
N ASN A 163 26.45 4.34 -6.77
CA ASN A 163 25.93 4.58 -5.42
C ASN A 163 25.48 3.31 -4.68
N GLY A 164 25.57 2.13 -5.30
CA GLY A 164 25.20 0.85 -4.70
C GLY A 164 23.70 0.62 -4.52
N SER A 165 22.84 1.59 -4.91
CA SER A 165 21.38 1.42 -4.83
C SER A 165 20.90 0.34 -5.80
N THR A 166 19.72 -0.21 -5.53
CA THR A 166 19.05 -1.09 -6.49
C THR A 166 18.13 -0.28 -7.37
N ASP A 167 18.45 -0.23 -8.66
CA ASP A 167 17.55 0.31 -9.67
C ASP A 167 16.51 -0.74 -10.07
N VAL A 168 15.26 -0.31 -10.14
CA VAL A 168 14.09 -1.16 -10.45
C VAL A 168 13.31 -0.53 -11.59
N ILE A 169 13.06 -1.30 -12.66
CA ILE A 169 12.37 -0.85 -13.87
C ILE A 169 11.28 -1.87 -14.20
N LYS A 170 10.04 -1.45 -14.31
CA LYS A 170 8.91 -2.31 -14.69
C LYS A 170 8.55 -2.09 -16.16
N ARG A 171 8.46 -3.16 -16.94
CA ARG A 171 8.14 -3.11 -18.38
C ARG A 171 7.31 -4.32 -18.81
N SER A 172 6.72 -4.23 -19.99
CA SER A 172 6.17 -5.39 -20.68
C SER A 172 7.07 -5.77 -21.87
N LEU A 173 7.18 -7.05 -22.15
CA LEU A 173 7.89 -7.56 -23.32
C LEU A 173 6.97 -7.47 -24.54
N ILE A 174 7.29 -6.63 -25.55
CA ILE A 174 6.39 -6.35 -26.68
C ILE A 174 6.79 -6.97 -28.00
N ALA A 175 8.07 -7.34 -28.17
CA ALA A 175 8.56 -8.06 -29.35
C ALA A 175 9.78 -8.90 -28.98
N LYS A 176 10.16 -9.85 -29.83
CA LYS A 176 11.25 -10.78 -29.58
C LYS A 176 12.01 -11.12 -30.88
N SER A 177 13.32 -11.18 -30.80
CA SER A 177 14.18 -11.73 -31.83
C SER A 177 15.31 -12.53 -31.15
N GLY A 178 15.26 -13.86 -31.24
CA GLY A 178 16.17 -14.72 -30.47
C GLY A 178 16.07 -14.47 -28.97
N LYS A 179 17.19 -14.11 -28.33
CA LYS A 179 17.27 -13.75 -26.91
C LYS A 179 17.02 -12.26 -26.62
N ARG A 180 16.86 -11.46 -27.67
CA ARG A 180 16.60 -10.02 -27.56
C ARG A 180 15.09 -9.76 -27.44
N PHE A 181 14.71 -8.98 -26.46
CA PHE A 181 13.34 -8.54 -26.25
C PHE A 181 13.23 -7.02 -26.32
N LYS A 182 12.21 -6.54 -27.01
CA LYS A 182 11.81 -5.13 -27.00
C LYS A 182 10.85 -4.87 -25.84
N LEU A 183 11.01 -3.72 -25.19
CA LEU A 183 10.27 -3.29 -24.03
C LEU A 183 9.15 -2.29 -24.42
N SER A 184 8.12 -2.21 -23.60
CA SER A 184 6.98 -1.28 -23.80
C SER A 184 7.39 0.20 -23.75
N ASP A 185 8.51 0.55 -23.12
CA ASP A 185 9.07 1.91 -23.05
C ASP A 185 10.58 1.83 -22.84
N GLY A 186 11.30 2.96 -23.01
CA GLY A 186 12.72 3.08 -22.73
C GLY A 186 13.06 2.77 -21.28
N LEU A 187 14.28 2.33 -21.05
CA LEU A 187 14.73 1.91 -19.73
C LEU A 187 14.68 3.03 -18.70
N ARG A 188 15.12 4.24 -19.05
CA ARG A 188 15.24 5.42 -18.17
C ARG A 188 16.26 5.26 -17.04
N LYS A 189 16.96 4.14 -17.00
CA LYS A 189 18.08 3.80 -16.12
C LYS A 189 19.03 2.85 -16.84
N ASN A 190 20.29 2.82 -16.45
CA ASN A 190 21.27 1.94 -17.05
C ASN A 190 21.17 0.52 -16.46
N LEU A 191 21.33 -0.48 -17.30
CA LEU A 191 21.42 -1.89 -16.93
C LEU A 191 22.79 -2.42 -17.35
N TRP A 192 23.86 -1.99 -16.67
CA TRP A 192 25.20 -2.41 -16.99
C TRP A 192 25.54 -3.73 -16.29
N LEU A 193 26.27 -4.60 -17.00
CA LEU A 193 26.67 -5.93 -16.53
C LEU A 193 27.44 -5.90 -15.21
N SER A 194 28.17 -4.81 -14.94
CA SER A 194 28.86 -4.58 -13.66
C SER A 194 27.89 -4.57 -12.47
N GLY A 195 26.64 -4.19 -12.67
CA GLY A 195 25.57 -4.21 -11.68
C GLY A 195 24.83 -5.55 -11.60
N LYS A 196 25.22 -6.56 -12.40
CA LYS A 196 24.57 -7.88 -12.48
C LYS A 196 23.07 -7.78 -12.74
N PRO A 197 22.65 -7.17 -13.86
CA PRO A 197 21.26 -6.93 -14.15
C PRO A 197 20.48 -8.23 -14.38
N THR A 198 19.22 -8.23 -13.92
CA THR A 198 18.30 -9.36 -14.08
C THR A 198 16.96 -8.92 -14.65
N CYS A 199 16.29 -9.84 -15.32
CA CYS A 199 14.91 -9.73 -15.78
C CYS A 199 14.08 -10.79 -15.08
N SER A 200 13.09 -10.36 -14.30
CA SER A 200 12.21 -11.25 -13.54
C SER A 200 10.77 -11.09 -13.98
N SER A 201 10.03 -12.20 -14.19
CA SER A 201 8.59 -12.17 -14.46
C SER A 201 7.79 -11.88 -13.19
N ILE A 202 8.13 -10.76 -12.52
CA ILE A 202 7.43 -10.26 -11.34
C ILE A 202 6.81 -8.90 -11.63
N PHE A 203 5.57 -8.72 -11.20
CA PHE A 203 4.78 -7.52 -11.47
C PHE A 203 3.63 -7.40 -10.45
N PRO A 204 3.09 -6.19 -10.20
CA PRO A 204 1.83 -6.00 -9.49
C PRO A 204 0.68 -6.68 -10.23
N LEU A 205 -0.32 -7.23 -9.52
CA LEU A 205 -1.49 -7.78 -10.20
C LEU A 205 -2.30 -6.67 -10.88
N PHE A 206 -2.62 -5.62 -10.15
CA PHE A 206 -3.22 -4.40 -10.67
C PHE A 206 -2.27 -3.22 -10.49
N THR A 207 -2.13 -2.40 -11.51
CA THR A 207 -1.26 -1.23 -11.46
C THR A 207 -1.83 -0.06 -12.23
N SER A 208 -1.44 1.12 -11.81
CA SER A 208 -1.81 2.36 -12.49
C SER A 208 -0.78 3.46 -12.25
N GLU A 209 -0.66 4.36 -13.19
CA GLU A 209 0.18 5.56 -13.09
C GLU A 209 -0.53 6.75 -13.74
N ARG A 210 -0.59 7.89 -13.04
CA ARG A 210 -1.18 9.15 -13.50
C ARG A 210 -2.63 9.03 -13.96
N THR A 211 -3.43 8.31 -13.20
CA THR A 211 -4.85 8.12 -13.48
C THR A 211 -5.70 8.52 -12.28
N SER A 212 -6.99 8.68 -12.50
CA SER A 212 -7.94 9.07 -11.47
C SER A 212 -9.32 8.43 -11.64
N ASP A 213 -10.12 8.48 -10.59
CA ASP A 213 -11.52 8.05 -10.61
C ASP A 213 -11.67 6.56 -10.95
N VAL A 214 -10.97 5.72 -10.20
CA VAL A 214 -10.98 4.26 -10.37
C VAL A 214 -11.55 3.59 -9.13
N THR A 215 -12.45 2.63 -9.33
CA THR A 215 -12.99 1.77 -8.28
C THR A 215 -12.60 0.32 -8.53
N ILE A 216 -12.05 -0.35 -7.52
CA ILE A 216 -11.72 -1.79 -7.50
C ILE A 216 -12.51 -2.41 -6.36
N GLU A 217 -13.38 -3.38 -6.67
CA GLU A 217 -14.25 -3.93 -5.64
C GLU A 217 -14.68 -5.38 -5.85
N ASN A 218 -15.02 -6.04 -4.73
CA ASN A 218 -15.63 -7.36 -4.67
C ASN A 218 -14.83 -8.47 -5.37
N LEU A 219 -13.53 -8.61 -5.08
CA LEU A 219 -12.67 -9.66 -5.65
C LEU A 219 -11.50 -10.01 -4.73
N THR A 220 -10.84 -11.13 -5.04
CA THR A 220 -9.65 -11.61 -4.37
C THR A 220 -8.42 -11.50 -5.29
N LEU A 221 -7.34 -10.93 -4.77
CA LEU A 221 -6.02 -10.87 -5.40
C LEU A 221 -5.06 -11.78 -4.63
N ASP A 222 -4.59 -12.84 -5.27
CA ASP A 222 -3.67 -13.82 -4.70
C ASP A 222 -2.30 -13.73 -5.40
N GLY A 223 -1.30 -13.24 -4.66
CA GLY A 223 0.05 -13.00 -5.19
C GLY A 223 0.85 -14.26 -5.49
N ASN A 224 0.37 -15.47 -5.14
CA ASN A 224 1.11 -16.71 -5.32
C ASN A 224 2.54 -16.67 -4.71
N GLY A 225 2.66 -16.06 -3.53
CA GLY A 225 3.93 -15.63 -2.94
C GLY A 225 4.99 -16.71 -2.78
N LYS A 226 4.59 -17.95 -2.52
CA LYS A 226 5.52 -19.09 -2.39
C LYS A 226 6.33 -19.34 -3.68
N ASN A 227 5.79 -18.98 -4.83
CA ASN A 227 6.37 -19.19 -6.15
C ASN A 227 6.89 -17.89 -6.77
N ASN A 228 6.91 -16.80 -6.02
CA ASN A 228 7.27 -15.48 -6.54
C ASN A 228 8.41 -14.84 -5.75
N ALA A 229 9.32 -14.17 -6.46
CA ALA A 229 10.34 -13.33 -5.87
C ALA A 229 9.70 -12.14 -5.14
N ASN A 230 10.44 -11.53 -4.21
CA ASN A 230 9.99 -10.32 -3.53
C ASN A 230 10.04 -9.10 -4.45
N LEU A 231 8.99 -8.29 -4.41
CA LEU A 231 8.97 -6.97 -5.01
C LEU A 231 8.62 -5.95 -3.93
N ASN A 232 9.57 -5.04 -3.66
CA ASN A 232 9.41 -4.01 -2.64
C ASN A 232 8.19 -3.13 -2.91
N GLY A 233 7.47 -2.74 -1.86
CA GLY A 233 6.23 -1.98 -1.93
C GLY A 233 6.33 -0.61 -2.59
N ASN A 234 7.54 -0.03 -2.70
CA ASN A 234 7.76 1.18 -3.50
C ASN A 234 7.65 0.93 -5.01
N TYR A 235 7.58 -0.31 -5.44
CA TYR A 235 7.53 -0.71 -6.85
C TYR A 235 6.40 -1.68 -7.18
N GLY A 236 5.78 -2.31 -6.18
CA GLY A 236 4.77 -3.34 -6.41
C GLY A 236 3.92 -3.69 -5.20
N GLY A 237 2.92 -4.52 -5.45
CA GLY A 237 1.95 -5.06 -4.49
C GLY A 237 0.92 -5.90 -5.22
N CYS A 238 -0.05 -6.49 -4.53
CA CYS A 238 -1.23 -6.97 -5.26
C CYS A 238 -1.87 -5.82 -6.04
N ILE A 239 -2.03 -4.66 -5.39
CA ILE A 239 -2.40 -3.39 -6.02
C ILE A 239 -1.23 -2.42 -5.84
N PHE A 240 -0.77 -1.82 -6.93
CA PHE A 240 0.26 -0.79 -6.91
C PHE A 240 -0.16 0.43 -7.73
N LEU A 241 -0.25 1.58 -7.08
CA LEU A 241 -0.64 2.84 -7.70
C LEU A 241 0.49 3.86 -7.57
N GLN A 242 0.70 4.69 -8.59
CA GLN A 242 1.66 5.78 -8.56
C GLN A 242 1.11 7.03 -9.22
N ASP A 243 1.28 8.19 -8.60
CA ASP A 243 0.78 9.48 -9.10
C ASP A 243 -0.73 9.45 -9.44
N CYS A 244 -1.53 8.75 -8.64
CA CYS A 244 -2.96 8.54 -8.88
C CYS A 244 -3.82 9.33 -7.90
N ASN A 245 -5.07 9.64 -8.31
CA ASN A 245 -5.99 10.39 -7.46
C ASN A 245 -7.40 9.77 -7.44
N ARG A 246 -8.12 9.91 -6.33
CA ARG A 246 -9.52 9.48 -6.18
C ARG A 246 -9.74 8.02 -6.57
N TYR A 247 -9.00 7.14 -5.89
CA TYR A 247 -9.18 5.70 -5.98
C TYR A 247 -10.07 5.19 -4.86
N THR A 248 -10.96 4.26 -5.17
CA THR A 248 -11.74 3.49 -4.18
C THR A 248 -11.38 2.02 -4.32
N ILE A 249 -10.90 1.43 -3.23
CA ILE A 249 -10.63 0.00 -3.11
C ILE A 249 -11.50 -0.51 -1.97
N ARG A 250 -12.52 -1.31 -2.27
CA ARG A 250 -13.44 -1.79 -1.24
C ARG A 250 -13.86 -3.24 -1.42
N ASN A 251 -14.07 -3.93 -0.29
CA ASN A 251 -14.43 -5.35 -0.28
C ASN A 251 -13.44 -6.19 -1.12
N VAL A 252 -12.16 -5.87 -1.05
CA VAL A 252 -11.09 -6.57 -1.77
C VAL A 252 -10.26 -7.36 -0.77
N GLU A 253 -10.02 -8.62 -1.11
CA GLU A 253 -9.08 -9.48 -0.43
C GLU A 253 -7.73 -9.45 -1.16
N THR A 254 -6.63 -9.10 -0.46
CA THR A 254 -5.26 -9.15 -1.00
C THR A 254 -4.43 -10.08 -0.14
N ARG A 255 -3.86 -11.14 -0.74
CA ARG A 255 -3.16 -12.17 0.03
C ARG A 255 -1.96 -12.77 -0.69
N ASN A 256 -1.09 -13.40 0.10
CA ASN A 256 0.01 -14.21 -0.41
C ASN A 256 0.89 -13.48 -1.45
N TYR A 257 1.02 -12.17 -1.39
CA TYR A 257 1.97 -11.46 -2.25
C TYR A 257 3.35 -11.42 -1.59
N ASN A 258 4.40 -11.75 -2.33
CA ASN A 258 5.76 -11.57 -1.82
C ASN A 258 6.18 -10.10 -1.98
N GLY A 259 5.65 -9.28 -1.11
CA GLY A 259 5.68 -7.83 -1.09
C GLY A 259 4.46 -7.29 -0.33
N ASP A 260 3.92 -6.16 -0.75
CA ASP A 260 2.77 -5.50 -0.12
C ASP A 260 1.42 -6.03 -0.66
N GLY A 261 0.39 -5.96 0.17
CA GLY A 261 -0.99 -6.19 -0.27
C GLY A 261 -1.50 -5.03 -1.13
N ILE A 262 -1.61 -3.84 -0.55
CA ILE A 262 -2.05 -2.62 -1.23
C ILE A 262 -1.00 -1.54 -1.01
N SER A 263 -0.36 -1.06 -2.08
CA SER A 263 0.62 0.02 -2.02
C SER A 263 0.27 1.13 -3.00
N PHE A 264 0.41 2.37 -2.57
CA PHE A 264 0.21 3.53 -3.42
C PHE A 264 1.18 4.65 -3.05
N GLN A 265 1.84 5.23 -4.07
CA GLN A 265 2.91 6.21 -3.94
C GLN A 265 2.49 7.51 -4.63
N ILE A 266 2.68 8.65 -3.98
CA ILE A 266 2.32 9.98 -4.51
C ILE A 266 0.84 10.01 -4.95
N CYS A 267 -0.03 9.40 -4.17
CA CYS A 267 -1.45 9.30 -4.49
C CYS A 267 -2.29 10.14 -3.54
N HIS A 268 -3.33 10.77 -4.07
CA HIS A 268 -4.20 11.62 -3.26
C HIS A 268 -5.63 11.11 -3.27
N ASP A 269 -6.30 11.23 -2.12
CA ASP A 269 -7.71 10.88 -1.98
C ASP A 269 -8.00 9.39 -2.29
N VAL A 270 -7.12 8.48 -1.78
CA VAL A 270 -7.31 7.04 -1.89
C VAL A 270 -8.16 6.54 -0.72
N LEU A 271 -9.28 5.88 -1.03
CA LEU A 271 -10.12 5.17 -0.06
C LEU A 271 -9.82 3.67 -0.13
N VAL A 272 -9.44 3.08 1.01
CA VAL A 272 -9.35 1.63 1.22
C VAL A 272 -10.37 1.27 2.31
N GLU A 273 -11.40 0.52 1.95
CA GLU A 273 -12.54 0.28 2.83
C GLU A 273 -12.99 -1.17 2.82
N ASN A 274 -13.28 -1.72 4.01
CA ASN A 274 -13.78 -3.09 4.17
C ASN A 274 -12.90 -4.14 3.45
N CYS A 275 -11.59 -3.91 3.38
CA CYS A 275 -10.64 -4.78 2.72
C CYS A 275 -10.01 -5.75 3.72
N HIS A 276 -9.60 -6.93 3.22
CA HIS A 276 -8.85 -7.90 3.98
C HIS A 276 -7.48 -8.12 3.33
N SER A 277 -6.41 -7.64 3.97
CA SER A 277 -5.03 -7.78 3.47
C SER A 277 -4.21 -8.66 4.42
N TYR A 278 -3.80 -9.84 3.96
CA TYR A 278 -3.19 -10.83 4.85
C TYR A 278 -2.17 -11.74 4.19
N ASP A 279 -1.30 -12.33 5.02
CA ASP A 279 -0.25 -13.27 4.60
C ASP A 279 0.66 -12.71 3.50
N ASN A 280 0.78 -11.39 3.39
CA ASN A 280 1.74 -10.75 2.52
C ASN A 280 3.12 -10.68 3.20
N SER A 281 4.19 -10.77 2.43
CA SER A 281 5.53 -10.81 3.03
C SER A 281 5.98 -9.48 3.62
N ASN A 282 5.44 -8.37 3.15
CA ASN A 282 5.74 -7.05 3.66
C ASN A 282 4.50 -6.40 4.29
N LEU A 283 3.91 -5.40 3.69
CA LEU A 283 2.92 -4.51 4.31
C LEU A 283 1.48 -4.88 3.89
N GLY A 284 0.54 -4.77 4.81
CA GLY A 284 -0.87 -4.95 4.50
C GLY A 284 -1.39 -3.83 3.62
N VAL A 285 -1.30 -2.59 4.12
CA VAL A 285 -1.62 -1.35 3.37
C VAL A 285 -0.48 -0.35 3.53
N HIS A 286 -0.05 0.24 2.43
CA HIS A 286 1.09 1.13 2.36
C HIS A 286 0.76 2.44 1.64
N PRO A 287 0.15 3.43 2.32
CA PRO A 287 0.17 4.81 1.84
C PRO A 287 1.62 5.32 1.89
N GLY A 288 2.19 5.65 0.72
CA GLY A 288 3.62 5.97 0.59
C GLY A 288 3.89 7.31 -0.06
N SER A 289 5.12 7.70 0.01
CA SER A 289 5.81 8.83 -0.64
C SER A 289 4.92 10.03 -1.00
N GLY A 290 4.60 10.87 -0.01
CA GLY A 290 3.87 12.12 -0.27
C GLY A 290 2.38 11.96 -0.56
N SER A 291 1.81 10.77 -0.35
CA SER A 291 0.36 10.57 -0.49
C SER A 291 -0.43 11.43 0.48
N GLN A 292 -1.50 12.06 -0.02
CA GLN A 292 -2.29 12.99 0.78
C GLN A 292 -3.73 12.49 0.96
N ARG A 293 -4.25 12.67 2.16
CA ARG A 293 -5.63 12.35 2.52
C ARG A 293 -6.02 10.90 2.22
N PRO A 294 -5.14 9.88 2.51
CA PRO A 294 -5.60 8.51 2.42
C PRO A 294 -6.66 8.23 3.51
N LEU A 295 -7.70 7.50 3.16
CA LEU A 295 -8.70 7.02 4.10
C LEU A 295 -8.68 5.50 4.12
N ILE A 296 -8.26 4.91 5.24
CA ILE A 296 -8.20 3.46 5.45
C ILE A 296 -9.18 3.12 6.58
N ARG A 297 -10.26 2.45 6.27
CA ARG A 297 -11.29 2.18 7.28
C ARG A 297 -11.91 0.78 7.21
N ASN A 298 -12.28 0.27 8.38
CA ASN A 298 -12.96 -1.02 8.52
C ASN A 298 -12.24 -2.19 7.84
N CYS A 299 -10.90 -2.12 7.74
CA CYS A 299 -10.07 -3.14 7.13
C CYS A 299 -9.55 -4.14 8.17
N VAL A 300 -9.34 -5.38 7.73
CA VAL A 300 -8.60 -6.40 8.49
C VAL A 300 -7.22 -6.56 7.86
N LEU A 301 -6.17 -6.26 8.62
CA LEU A 301 -4.78 -6.27 8.18
C LEU A 301 -4.01 -7.25 9.07
N GLU A 302 -3.81 -8.49 8.60
CA GLU A 302 -3.31 -9.53 9.48
C GLU A 302 -2.20 -10.38 8.89
N ARG A 303 -1.30 -10.86 9.76
CA ARG A 303 -0.17 -11.74 9.42
C ARG A 303 0.72 -11.21 8.29
N ASN A 304 0.75 -9.90 8.07
CA ASN A 304 1.76 -9.23 7.24
C ASN A 304 3.03 -8.95 8.07
N ASP A 305 4.06 -8.31 7.53
CA ASP A 305 5.12 -7.79 8.37
C ASP A 305 4.60 -6.62 9.23
N GLN A 306 3.91 -5.67 8.61
CA GLN A 306 3.18 -4.60 9.27
C GLN A 306 1.76 -4.51 8.70
N GLY A 307 0.79 -4.21 9.56
CA GLY A 307 -0.59 -4.03 9.11
C GLY A 307 -0.74 -2.79 8.24
N LEU A 308 -0.44 -1.62 8.79
CA LEU A 308 -0.50 -0.32 8.11
C LEU A 308 0.85 0.39 8.22
N PHE A 309 1.38 0.86 7.10
CA PHE A 309 2.67 1.55 7.05
C PHE A 309 2.53 2.91 6.37
N TRP A 310 2.64 3.97 7.15
CA TRP A 310 2.72 5.35 6.66
C TRP A 310 4.17 5.66 6.27
N CYS A 311 4.39 6.13 5.04
CA CYS A 311 5.75 6.25 4.53
C CYS A 311 5.98 7.53 3.72
N TRP A 312 6.88 8.38 4.25
CA TRP A 312 7.46 9.52 3.59
C TRP A 312 6.50 10.64 3.14
N GLY A 313 6.03 11.39 4.12
CA GLY A 313 5.28 12.61 3.88
C GLY A 313 3.81 12.37 3.61
N VAL A 314 3.26 11.31 4.17
CA VAL A 314 1.81 11.07 4.17
C VAL A 314 1.15 12.05 5.13
N LYS A 315 0.18 12.82 4.63
CA LYS A 315 -0.46 13.87 5.43
C LYS A 315 -1.98 13.86 5.32
N PHE A 316 -2.61 14.32 6.40
CA PHE A 316 -4.06 14.49 6.47
C PHE A 316 -4.82 13.17 6.24
N GLY A 317 -4.18 12.05 6.54
CA GLY A 317 -4.78 10.73 6.41
C GLY A 317 -5.62 10.34 7.62
N LEU A 318 -6.52 9.38 7.42
CA LEU A 318 -7.34 8.78 8.47
C LEU A 318 -7.29 7.26 8.40
N ALA A 319 -6.88 6.62 9.50
CA ALA A 319 -7.06 5.19 9.73
C ALA A 319 -8.11 5.00 10.84
N GLU A 320 -9.25 4.42 10.50
CA GLU A 320 -10.39 4.32 11.39
C GLU A 320 -11.06 2.93 11.36
N GLY A 321 -11.33 2.39 12.55
CA GLY A 321 -12.09 1.14 12.68
C GLY A 321 -11.38 -0.10 12.11
N ASN A 322 -10.06 -0.05 11.90
CA ASN A 322 -9.31 -1.16 11.36
C ASN A 322 -8.91 -2.17 12.45
N ARG A 323 -8.76 -3.42 12.06
CA ARG A 323 -8.21 -4.49 12.89
C ARG A 323 -6.87 -4.93 12.34
N MET A 324 -5.80 -4.75 13.11
CA MET A 324 -4.43 -5.11 12.78
C MET A 324 -4.01 -6.27 13.67
N ILE A 325 -3.95 -7.49 13.10
CA ILE A 325 -3.88 -8.72 13.89
C ILE A 325 -2.62 -9.51 13.53
N ASP A 326 -1.87 -9.94 14.54
CA ASP A 326 -0.74 -10.87 14.42
C ASP A 326 0.28 -10.49 13.33
N ASN A 327 0.48 -9.19 13.11
CA ASN A 327 1.50 -8.72 12.19
C ASN A 327 2.89 -8.95 12.80
N ARG A 328 3.84 -9.44 11.99
CA ARG A 328 5.13 -9.95 12.48
C ARG A 328 6.02 -8.91 13.16
N SER A 329 5.90 -7.66 12.75
CA SER A 329 6.65 -6.55 13.38
C SER A 329 5.73 -5.56 14.06
N TYR A 330 4.92 -4.84 13.33
CA TYR A 330 4.12 -3.73 13.86
C TYR A 330 2.66 -3.80 13.42
N GLY A 331 1.75 -3.39 14.31
CA GLY A 331 0.36 -3.15 13.92
C GLY A 331 0.31 -2.01 12.90
N THR A 332 0.81 -0.85 13.29
CA THR A 332 1.04 0.28 12.40
C THR A 332 2.33 1.00 12.71
N SER A 333 2.95 1.61 11.71
CA SER A 333 4.09 2.50 11.91
C SER A 333 4.03 3.75 11.04
N ILE A 334 4.55 4.86 11.58
CA ILE A 334 4.53 6.20 10.99
C ILE A 334 5.90 6.83 11.20
N GLY A 335 6.40 7.64 10.27
CA GLY A 335 7.80 8.12 10.35
C GLY A 335 8.03 9.42 9.58
N HIS A 336 9.03 9.40 8.72
CA HIS A 336 9.59 10.56 8.04
C HIS A 336 8.55 11.49 7.42
N ASN A 337 8.36 12.67 8.03
CA ASN A 337 7.45 13.72 7.56
C ASN A 337 5.99 13.30 7.40
N ASP A 338 5.59 12.19 8.05
CA ASP A 338 4.20 11.75 8.08
C ASP A 338 3.47 12.53 9.18
N THR A 339 2.76 13.58 8.81
CA THR A 339 2.23 14.54 9.76
C THR A 339 0.73 14.77 9.59
N ASP A 340 0.10 15.24 10.67
CA ASP A 340 -1.30 15.68 10.63
C ASP A 340 -2.28 14.53 10.27
N ASN A 341 -1.93 13.28 10.63
CA ASN A 341 -2.76 12.10 10.42
C ASN A 341 -3.51 11.72 11.69
N VAL A 342 -4.62 11.02 11.51
CA VAL A 342 -5.48 10.52 12.58
C VAL A 342 -5.54 8.99 12.53
N MET A 343 -5.26 8.35 13.64
CA MET A 343 -5.44 6.91 13.87
C MET A 343 -6.45 6.73 15.01
N ARG A 344 -7.67 6.33 14.71
CA ARG A 344 -8.71 6.25 15.74
C ARG A 344 -9.60 5.01 15.63
N ASN A 345 -10.12 4.58 16.78
CA ASN A 345 -11.06 3.47 16.87
C ASN A 345 -10.53 2.16 16.24
N ASN A 346 -9.20 1.97 16.18
CA ASN A 346 -8.60 0.75 15.64
C ASN A 346 -8.34 -0.26 16.76
N GLU A 347 -8.38 -1.54 16.40
CA GLU A 347 -7.90 -2.63 17.24
C GLU A 347 -6.55 -3.14 16.71
N VAL A 348 -5.54 -3.18 17.59
CA VAL A 348 -4.20 -3.70 17.29
C VAL A 348 -3.92 -4.85 18.24
N THR A 349 -3.81 -6.06 17.71
CA THR A 349 -3.65 -7.27 18.52
C THR A 349 -2.48 -8.11 18.04
N GLY A 350 -1.67 -8.62 18.98
CA GLY A 350 -0.66 -9.64 18.69
C GLY A 350 0.52 -9.19 17.81
N SER A 351 0.76 -7.89 17.66
CA SER A 351 1.91 -7.41 16.89
C SER A 351 3.22 -7.93 17.46
N GLY A 352 4.13 -8.43 16.62
CA GLY A 352 5.33 -9.13 17.07
C GLY A 352 6.35 -8.27 17.83
N LYS A 353 6.35 -6.96 17.63
CA LYS A 353 7.27 -6.01 18.30
C LYS A 353 6.54 -4.84 18.98
N VAL A 354 5.87 -4.00 18.21
CA VAL A 354 5.18 -2.80 18.69
C VAL A 354 3.78 -2.71 18.11
N GLY A 355 2.82 -2.23 18.90
CA GLY A 355 1.47 -1.99 18.42
C GLY A 355 1.43 -0.81 17.46
N ILE A 356 1.76 0.39 17.96
CA ILE A 356 1.81 1.64 17.17
C ILE A 356 3.20 2.25 17.35
N LEU A 357 3.95 2.36 16.25
CA LEU A 357 5.32 2.85 16.24
C LEU A 357 5.44 4.19 15.51
N PHE A 358 5.94 5.20 16.19
CA PHE A 358 6.50 6.41 15.59
C PHE A 358 8.01 6.19 15.43
N ARG A 359 8.45 5.99 14.18
CA ARG A 359 9.84 5.60 13.89
C ARG A 359 10.82 6.75 14.09
N ASP A 360 12.02 6.45 14.58
CA ASP A 360 13.18 7.34 14.50
C ASP A 360 13.69 7.37 13.04
N ASP A 361 12.95 8.06 12.19
CA ASP A 361 13.22 8.16 10.75
C ASP A 361 13.07 9.61 10.30
N ASN A 362 14.19 10.34 10.32
CA ASN A 362 14.27 11.74 9.89
C ASN A 362 15.44 11.93 8.93
N ARG A 363 15.16 12.23 7.66
CA ARG A 363 16.17 12.44 6.62
C ARG A 363 16.26 13.89 6.16
N GLY A 364 15.68 14.80 6.88
CA GLY A 364 15.70 16.22 6.60
C GLY A 364 15.57 17.03 7.88
N ARG A 365 15.60 18.35 7.77
CA ARG A 365 15.43 19.21 8.93
C ARG A 365 13.99 19.15 9.41
N ASP A 366 13.79 18.74 10.66
CA ASP A 366 12.48 18.69 11.34
C ASP A 366 11.42 17.81 10.66
N PHE A 367 11.83 16.80 9.88
CA PHE A 367 10.92 15.89 9.15
C PHE A 367 10.51 14.67 10.00
N TRP A 368 10.09 14.92 11.23
CA TRP A 368 9.56 13.91 12.14
C TRP A 368 8.06 13.67 11.92
N ALA A 369 7.55 12.61 12.51
CA ALA A 369 6.12 12.27 12.46
C ALA A 369 5.30 13.13 13.43
N ASN A 370 5.33 14.45 13.23
CA ASN A 370 4.75 15.42 14.14
C ASN A 370 3.24 15.61 13.98
N ARG A 371 2.56 16.13 14.99
CA ARG A 371 1.15 16.56 14.96
C ARG A 371 0.17 15.46 14.55
N ASN A 372 0.44 14.23 14.93
CA ASN A 372 -0.48 13.12 14.68
C ASN A 372 -1.39 12.89 15.90
N LEU A 373 -2.62 12.46 15.66
CA LEU A 373 -3.60 12.09 16.68
C LEU A 373 -3.80 10.58 16.70
N VAL A 374 -3.66 9.98 17.88
CA VAL A 374 -3.93 8.57 18.17
C VAL A 374 -5.02 8.52 19.23
N GLU A 375 -6.24 8.17 18.88
CA GLU A 375 -7.36 8.24 19.80
C GLU A 375 -8.28 7.01 19.79
N ASN A 376 -8.75 6.63 20.97
CA ASN A 376 -9.73 5.56 21.16
C ASN A 376 -9.34 4.22 20.49
N ASN A 377 -8.04 3.93 20.37
CA ASN A 377 -7.59 2.66 19.86
C ASN A 377 -7.48 1.64 20.98
N ARG A 378 -7.68 0.38 20.66
CA ARG A 378 -7.52 -0.74 21.59
C ARG A 378 -6.30 -1.56 21.18
N ILE A 379 -5.30 -1.64 22.04
CA ILE A 379 -4.00 -2.28 21.78
C ILE A 379 -3.83 -3.45 22.73
N ILE A 380 -3.67 -4.66 22.18
CA ILE A 380 -3.73 -5.89 22.96
C ILE A 380 -2.52 -6.78 22.67
N ASN A 381 -1.81 -7.22 23.70
CA ASN A 381 -0.81 -8.28 23.64
C ASN A 381 0.27 -8.04 22.56
N THR A 382 0.87 -6.86 22.53
CA THR A 382 1.89 -6.51 21.53
C THR A 382 3.30 -6.95 21.97
N GLY A 383 4.08 -7.41 21.01
CA GLY A 383 5.47 -7.80 21.15
C GLY A 383 5.72 -9.09 21.94
N GLY A 384 6.99 -9.48 22.02
CA GLY A 384 7.49 -10.56 22.86
C GLY A 384 7.68 -10.10 24.32
N ALA A 385 8.78 -10.55 24.96
CA ALA A 385 9.11 -10.16 26.36
C ALA A 385 9.30 -8.64 26.51
N ASP A 386 9.82 -7.96 25.47
CA ASP A 386 10.08 -6.52 25.45
C ASP A 386 9.04 -5.75 24.60
N GLY A 387 7.83 -6.27 24.52
CA GLY A 387 6.76 -5.67 23.71
C GLY A 387 6.34 -4.29 24.21
N ILE A 388 6.00 -3.41 23.24
CA ILE A 388 5.59 -2.04 23.51
C ILE A 388 4.27 -1.79 22.81
N ALA A 389 3.29 -1.24 23.53
CA ALA A 389 2.01 -0.94 22.90
C ALA A 389 2.09 0.29 21.99
N ILE A 390 2.60 1.42 22.51
CA ILE A 390 2.83 2.64 21.73
C ILE A 390 4.28 3.08 21.96
N ASP A 391 5.02 3.27 20.88
CA ASP A 391 6.42 3.67 20.91
C ASP A 391 6.64 4.95 20.08
N ILE A 392 7.07 6.04 20.73
CA ILE A 392 7.33 7.33 20.08
C ILE A 392 8.83 7.60 20.16
N GLN A 393 9.51 7.41 19.04
CA GLN A 393 10.96 7.51 18.92
C GLN A 393 11.42 8.85 18.33
N GLY A 394 12.73 9.11 18.40
CA GLY A 394 13.39 10.27 17.85
C GLY A 394 12.91 11.60 18.48
N GLN A 395 12.91 12.65 17.67
CA GLN A 395 12.46 13.99 18.11
C GLN A 395 11.01 14.30 17.65
N THR A 396 10.19 13.27 17.50
CA THR A 396 8.77 13.41 17.17
C THR A 396 8.06 14.28 18.21
N THR A 397 7.32 15.30 17.79
CA THR A 397 6.64 16.29 18.64
C THR A 397 5.15 16.39 18.34
N ASP A 398 4.40 16.97 19.28
CA ASP A 398 2.99 17.32 19.12
C ASP A 398 2.08 16.10 18.79
N VAL A 399 2.50 14.90 19.19
CA VAL A 399 1.66 13.71 19.12
C VAL A 399 0.65 13.76 20.27
N ARG A 400 -0.62 13.62 19.93
CA ARG A 400 -1.70 13.52 20.92
C ARG A 400 -2.19 12.09 21.04
N LEU A 401 -2.14 11.57 22.27
CA LEU A 401 -2.71 10.27 22.64
C LEU A 401 -3.96 10.53 23.50
N ALA A 402 -5.12 10.04 23.10
CA ALA A 402 -6.38 10.27 23.82
C ALA A 402 -7.26 9.01 23.85
N GLY A 403 -7.76 8.63 25.00
CA GLY A 403 -8.75 7.54 25.14
C GLY A 403 -8.29 6.16 24.68
N ASN A 404 -6.98 5.93 24.47
CA ASN A 404 -6.50 4.62 24.03
C ASN A 404 -6.49 3.63 25.19
N GLU A 405 -6.91 2.39 24.90
CA GLU A 405 -6.90 1.28 25.85
C GLU A 405 -5.74 0.34 25.54
N ILE A 406 -4.93 0.01 26.54
CA ILE A 406 -3.81 -0.91 26.42
C ILE A 406 -4.03 -2.10 27.35
N HIS A 407 -4.05 -3.30 26.80
CA HIS A 407 -4.27 -4.53 27.53
C HIS A 407 -3.14 -5.53 27.31
N GLU A 408 -2.58 -6.06 28.41
CA GLU A 408 -1.65 -7.16 28.41
C GLU A 408 -2.21 -8.29 29.27
N THR A 409 -2.50 -9.41 28.66
CA THR A 409 -3.10 -10.57 29.35
C THR A 409 -2.13 -11.73 29.53
N ARG A 410 -0.92 -11.65 28.95
CA ARG A 410 0.11 -12.69 28.98
C ARG A 410 1.03 -12.52 30.19
N GLN A 411 1.62 -13.63 30.65
CA GLN A 411 2.59 -13.63 31.74
C GLN A 411 4.02 -13.87 31.21
N PRO A 412 5.06 -13.27 31.80
CA PRO A 412 5.00 -12.18 32.79
C PRO A 412 4.53 -10.85 32.16
N MET A 413 3.81 -10.04 32.94
CA MET A 413 3.30 -8.72 32.51
C MET A 413 4.35 -7.61 32.71
N ASN A 414 5.50 -7.73 32.07
CA ASN A 414 6.61 -6.79 32.18
C ASN A 414 6.82 -5.93 30.92
N ARG A 415 5.80 -5.80 30.13
CA ARG A 415 5.84 -5.04 28.86
C ARG A 415 5.55 -3.56 29.10
N ILE A 416 5.91 -2.76 28.11
CA ILE A 416 5.79 -1.30 28.18
C ILE A 416 4.49 -0.86 27.51
N GLY A 417 3.64 -0.14 28.24
CA GLY A 417 2.42 0.44 27.68
C GLY A 417 2.75 1.54 26.66
N ILE A 418 3.48 2.58 27.13
CA ILE A 418 3.88 3.71 26.28
C ILE A 418 5.35 4.02 26.54
N ARG A 419 6.15 4.11 25.49
CA ARG A 419 7.53 4.60 25.53
C ARG A 419 7.64 5.89 24.75
N ILE A 420 8.31 6.89 25.31
CA ILE A 420 8.62 8.18 24.69
C ILE A 420 10.10 8.45 24.91
N GLY A 421 10.84 8.59 23.85
CA GLY A 421 12.26 8.89 23.92
C GLY A 421 13.12 8.03 23.01
N ASP A 422 14.43 8.15 23.21
CA ASP A 422 15.47 7.49 22.44
C ASP A 422 15.46 5.97 22.64
#